data_d7896f2ed376be6e586470551f42d68c
#
_entry.id   d7896f2ed376be6e586470551f42d68c
#
_cell.length_a   1.000
_cell.length_b   1.000
_cell.length_c   1.000
_cell.angle_alpha   90.00
_cell.angle_beta   90.00
_cell.angle_gamma   90.00
#
_symmetry.space_group_name_H-M   'P 1'
#
loop_
_entity.id
_entity.type
_entity.pdbx_description
1 polymer ?
#
loop_
_entity_poly.entity_id
_entity_poly.type
_entity_poly.pdbx_seq_one_letter_code
_entity_poly.pdbx_strand_id
1 'polypeptide(L)'
;MSTKIAAEEFYDKFAATYDEVLKDPSCNAQHVNEAAKIFNRHNHHQGSVLDIACGTGFLSELLEGEFDYTGIDISSKMLDYAAQRGYKTIHKPIETALAEIDSKSYDFVFCLSSLLCVEDAATAIKHINRIARKTIIISLDETTEEYMKNFVVPVYDHSKMAIENAMEDYFIMGWTSPTLGITIRTRMIYIEQKSSE
;
A
#
# COMPACT_ATOMS: atom_id res chain seq x y z
N MET A 1 1.75 -10.18 -27.20
CA MET A 1 1.01 -9.91 -25.95
C MET A 1 1.73 -10.64 -24.84
N SER A 2 2.18 -9.96 -23.81
CA SER A 2 2.80 -10.62 -22.64
C SER A 2 1.72 -11.44 -21.92
N THR A 3 2.04 -12.69 -21.59
CA THR A 3 1.11 -13.50 -20.80
C THR A 3 1.10 -12.94 -19.36
N LYS A 4 -0.09 -12.56 -18.85
CA LYS A 4 -0.24 -12.14 -17.47
C LYS A 4 0.03 -13.32 -16.53
N ILE A 5 0.69 -13.04 -15.41
CA ILE A 5 0.94 -14.00 -14.34
C ILE A 5 0.23 -13.57 -13.06
N ALA A 6 0.08 -14.48 -12.11
CA ALA A 6 -0.49 -14.15 -10.81
C ALA A 6 0.42 -13.17 -10.04
N ALA A 7 -0.19 -12.26 -9.29
CA ALA A 7 0.57 -11.29 -8.47
C ALA A 7 1.47 -12.01 -7.45
N GLU A 8 0.98 -13.06 -6.80
CA GLU A 8 1.76 -13.88 -5.87
C GLU A 8 3.06 -14.39 -6.50
N GLU A 9 2.97 -15.03 -7.67
CA GLU A 9 4.15 -15.57 -8.38
C GLU A 9 5.16 -14.47 -8.73
N PHE A 10 4.66 -13.29 -9.12
CA PHE A 10 5.51 -12.17 -9.48
C PHE A 10 6.26 -11.63 -8.24
N TYR A 11 5.54 -11.34 -7.16
CA TYR A 11 6.14 -10.76 -5.97
C TYR A 11 6.99 -11.75 -5.18
N ASP A 12 6.67 -13.05 -5.20
CA ASP A 12 7.55 -14.09 -4.63
C ASP A 12 8.95 -14.09 -5.27
N LYS A 13 9.03 -13.89 -6.57
CA LYS A 13 10.32 -13.80 -7.29
C LYS A 13 11.10 -12.53 -6.94
N PHE A 14 10.39 -11.46 -6.60
CA PHE A 14 10.98 -10.14 -6.30
C PHE A 14 11.40 -9.98 -4.83
N ALA A 15 10.90 -10.79 -3.94
CA ALA A 15 11.03 -10.58 -2.49
C ALA A 15 12.49 -10.38 -2.02
N ALA A 16 13.43 -11.15 -2.57
CA ALA A 16 14.84 -11.10 -2.15
C ALA A 16 15.54 -9.76 -2.48
N THR A 17 15.07 -9.03 -3.49
CA THR A 17 15.69 -7.77 -3.96
C THR A 17 14.76 -6.58 -3.79
N TYR A 18 13.57 -6.77 -3.23
CA TYR A 18 12.54 -5.74 -3.17
C TYR A 18 12.97 -4.50 -2.38
N ASP A 19 13.65 -4.71 -1.26
CA ASP A 19 14.16 -3.60 -0.43
C ASP A 19 15.24 -2.76 -1.14
N GLU A 20 16.04 -3.38 -2.01
CA GLU A 20 17.02 -2.65 -2.80
C GLU A 20 16.32 -1.69 -3.77
N VAL A 21 15.22 -2.15 -4.37
CA VAL A 21 14.37 -1.31 -5.23
C VAL A 21 13.71 -0.19 -4.43
N LEU A 22 13.23 -0.46 -3.21
CA LEU A 22 12.63 0.56 -2.34
C LEU A 22 13.66 1.58 -1.85
N LYS A 23 14.91 1.21 -1.67
CA LYS A 23 15.99 2.10 -1.24
C LYS A 23 16.60 2.92 -2.39
N ASP A 24 16.35 2.55 -3.63
CA ASP A 24 16.81 3.31 -4.79
C ASP A 24 15.96 4.59 -4.96
N PRO A 25 16.55 5.79 -4.80
CA PRO A 25 15.80 7.04 -4.91
C PRO A 25 15.24 7.32 -6.32
N SER A 26 15.70 6.60 -7.35
CA SER A 26 15.13 6.68 -8.70
C SER A 26 13.90 5.79 -8.91
N CYS A 27 13.58 4.94 -7.94
CA CYS A 27 12.51 3.95 -8.00
C CYS A 27 11.34 4.25 -7.05
N ASN A 28 10.43 3.33 -6.95
CA ASN A 28 9.14 3.31 -6.25
C ASN A 28 9.10 3.77 -4.78
N ALA A 29 10.23 3.94 -4.12
CA ALA A 29 10.28 4.29 -2.71
C ALA A 29 9.66 5.65 -2.38
N GLN A 30 9.43 6.50 -3.38
CA GLN A 30 8.89 7.84 -3.13
C GLN A 30 7.53 7.80 -2.45
N HIS A 31 6.64 6.89 -2.85
CA HIS A 31 5.30 6.82 -2.26
C HIS A 31 5.33 6.31 -0.79
N VAL A 32 6.17 5.33 -0.46
CA VAL A 32 6.32 4.85 0.93
C VAL A 32 6.96 5.93 1.80
N ASN A 33 8.01 6.59 1.31
CA ASN A 33 8.66 7.69 2.00
C ASN A 33 7.71 8.89 2.21
N GLU A 34 6.90 9.26 1.20
CA GLU A 34 5.94 10.35 1.35
C GLU A 34 4.81 9.98 2.31
N ALA A 35 4.30 8.76 2.26
CA ALA A 35 3.31 8.27 3.23
C ALA A 35 3.85 8.36 4.66
N ALA A 36 5.09 7.94 4.89
CA ALA A 36 5.74 8.04 6.19
C ALA A 36 5.93 9.50 6.64
N LYS A 37 6.37 10.40 5.74
CA LYS A 37 6.49 11.84 6.05
C LYS A 37 5.14 12.46 6.42
N ILE A 38 4.07 12.12 5.70
CA ILE A 38 2.71 12.58 6.01
C ILE A 38 2.34 12.09 7.41
N PHE A 39 2.49 10.81 7.68
CA PHE A 39 2.15 10.19 8.95
C PHE A 39 2.93 10.80 10.12
N ASN A 40 4.26 10.92 10.00
CA ASN A 40 5.13 11.44 11.05
C ASN A 40 4.82 12.91 11.39
N ARG A 41 4.39 13.74 10.42
CA ARG A 41 3.95 15.13 10.68
C ARG A 41 2.76 15.24 11.63
N HIS A 42 1.91 14.21 11.71
CA HIS A 42 0.75 14.19 12.58
C HIS A 42 1.06 13.70 14.01
N ASN A 43 2.35 13.53 14.34
CA ASN A 43 2.83 13.20 15.69
C ASN A 43 2.18 11.96 16.32
N HIS A 44 1.96 10.94 15.53
CA HIS A 44 1.56 9.63 16.04
C HIS A 44 2.81 8.89 16.52
N HIS A 45 2.82 8.45 17.77
CA HIS A 45 4.02 7.82 18.36
C HIS A 45 3.80 6.38 18.81
N GLN A 46 2.55 5.91 18.86
CA GLN A 46 2.23 4.54 19.26
C GLN A 46 0.85 4.11 18.77
N GLY A 47 0.67 2.83 18.59
CA GLY A 47 -0.62 2.22 18.23
C GLY A 47 -0.49 0.99 17.35
N SER A 48 -1.63 0.48 16.92
CA SER A 48 -1.69 -0.67 16.01
C SER A 48 -1.75 -0.21 14.55
N VAL A 49 -0.86 -0.76 13.73
CA VAL A 49 -0.78 -0.50 12.28
C VAL A 49 -1.23 -1.73 11.50
N LEU A 50 -2.15 -1.54 10.58
CA LEU A 50 -2.44 -2.49 9.51
C LEU A 50 -1.79 -2.00 8.22
N ASP A 51 -0.85 -2.76 7.72
CA ASP A 51 -0.15 -2.50 6.45
C ASP A 51 -0.66 -3.48 5.38
N ILE A 52 -1.45 -2.97 4.44
CA ILE A 52 -2.14 -3.76 3.42
C ILE A 52 -1.27 -3.84 2.18
N ALA A 53 -1.01 -5.06 1.71
CA ALA A 53 0.03 -5.40 0.74
C ALA A 53 1.40 -4.89 1.23
N CYS A 54 1.76 -5.31 2.43
CA CYS A 54 2.91 -4.79 3.17
C CYS A 54 4.26 -5.11 2.52
N GLY A 55 4.30 -6.00 1.53
CA GLY A 55 5.53 -6.50 0.95
C GLY A 55 6.47 -7.02 2.05
N THR A 56 7.70 -6.51 2.06
CA THR A 56 8.72 -6.87 3.05
C THR A 56 8.53 -6.19 4.42
N GLY A 57 7.49 -5.36 4.61
CA GLY A 57 7.28 -4.59 5.84
C GLY A 57 8.21 -3.37 5.96
N PHE A 58 8.74 -2.87 4.85
CA PHE A 58 9.70 -1.75 4.83
C PHE A 58 9.15 -0.46 5.46
N LEU A 59 7.83 -0.27 5.48
CA LEU A 59 7.18 0.87 6.12
C LEU A 59 7.59 1.03 7.59
N SER A 60 7.82 -0.07 8.32
CA SER A 60 8.23 -0.02 9.74
C SER A 60 9.59 0.63 9.98
N GLU A 61 10.44 0.69 8.96
CA GLU A 61 11.74 1.37 9.05
C GLU A 61 11.62 2.90 8.93
N LEU A 62 10.46 3.42 8.53
CA LEU A 62 10.25 4.82 8.21
C LEU A 62 9.31 5.55 9.18
N LEU A 63 8.45 4.83 9.89
CA LEU A 63 7.54 5.44 10.87
C LEU A 63 8.26 5.73 12.19
N GLU A 64 8.08 6.96 12.69
CA GLU A 64 8.68 7.42 13.95
C GLU A 64 7.77 7.10 15.13
N GLY A 65 8.14 6.08 15.93
CA GLY A 65 7.35 5.67 17.10
C GLY A 65 7.41 4.17 17.38
N GLU A 66 6.57 3.74 18.30
CA GLU A 66 6.44 2.33 18.69
C GLU A 66 5.07 1.80 18.24
N PHE A 67 5.07 0.94 17.24
CA PHE A 67 3.84 0.43 16.64
C PHE A 67 3.79 -1.10 16.62
N ASP A 68 2.59 -1.63 16.85
CA ASP A 68 2.28 -3.04 16.63
C ASP A 68 1.85 -3.24 15.18
N TYR A 69 2.73 -3.82 14.36
CA TYR A 69 2.48 -4.03 12.94
C TYR A 69 1.77 -5.35 12.65
N THR A 70 0.74 -5.28 11.82
CA THR A 70 0.14 -6.43 11.14
C THR A 70 0.20 -6.17 9.64
N GLY A 71 0.80 -7.09 8.89
CA GLY A 71 0.94 -7.01 7.44
C GLY A 71 0.05 -8.03 6.73
N ILE A 72 -0.66 -7.60 5.70
CA ILE A 72 -1.35 -8.47 4.76
C ILE A 72 -0.57 -8.47 3.46
N ASP A 73 -0.27 -9.63 2.91
CA ASP A 73 0.28 -9.74 1.56
C ASP A 73 -0.14 -11.06 0.92
N ILE A 74 -0.19 -11.08 -0.42
CA ILE A 74 -0.45 -12.28 -1.21
C ILE A 74 0.82 -13.12 -1.39
N SER A 75 1.99 -12.52 -1.26
CA SER A 75 3.29 -13.19 -1.41
C SER A 75 3.79 -13.73 -0.07
N SER A 76 3.89 -15.04 0.04
CA SER A 76 4.46 -15.69 1.23
C SER A 76 5.92 -15.30 1.43
N LYS A 77 6.67 -15.08 0.37
CA LYS A 77 8.07 -14.69 0.42
C LYS A 77 8.29 -13.27 0.92
N MET A 78 7.41 -12.35 0.54
CA MET A 78 7.40 -11.00 1.12
C MET A 78 7.14 -11.05 2.62
N LEU A 79 6.15 -11.84 3.03
CA LEU A 79 5.79 -11.99 4.44
C LEU A 79 6.89 -12.62 5.29
N ASP A 80 7.75 -13.47 4.74
CA ASP A 80 8.94 -13.98 5.42
C ASP A 80 9.88 -12.84 5.87
N TYR A 81 10.04 -11.79 5.06
CA TYR A 81 10.81 -10.58 5.40
C TYR A 81 10.06 -9.68 6.39
N ALA A 82 8.76 -9.47 6.19
CA ALA A 82 7.95 -8.68 7.10
C ALA A 82 7.94 -9.28 8.53
N ALA A 83 7.86 -10.61 8.64
CA ALA A 83 7.94 -11.30 9.92
C ALA A 83 9.29 -11.08 10.63
N GLN A 84 10.41 -11.01 9.87
CA GLN A 84 11.74 -10.69 10.43
C GLN A 84 11.82 -9.26 10.97
N ARG A 85 10.96 -8.34 10.49
CA ARG A 85 10.80 -6.96 10.99
C ARG A 85 9.80 -6.85 12.16
N GLY A 86 9.28 -7.96 12.65
CA GLY A 86 8.35 -8.00 13.78
C GLY A 86 6.87 -7.87 13.40
N TYR A 87 6.52 -7.93 12.12
CA TYR A 87 5.11 -7.95 11.69
C TYR A 87 4.41 -9.25 12.12
N LYS A 88 3.17 -9.13 12.57
CA LYS A 88 2.20 -10.22 12.51
C LYS A 88 1.72 -10.32 11.07
N THR A 89 1.82 -11.48 10.45
CA THR A 89 1.56 -11.62 9.01
C THR A 89 0.27 -12.37 8.71
N ILE A 90 -0.44 -11.91 7.67
CA ILE A 90 -1.67 -12.52 7.14
C ILE A 90 -1.44 -12.80 5.65
N HIS A 91 -1.25 -14.06 5.29
CA HIS A 91 -1.08 -14.51 3.92
C HIS A 91 -2.44 -14.71 3.25
N LYS A 92 -2.98 -13.66 2.65
CA LYS A 92 -4.27 -13.66 1.94
C LYS A 92 -4.31 -12.56 0.87
N PRO A 93 -5.15 -12.74 -0.17
CA PRO A 93 -5.53 -11.62 -1.04
C PRO A 93 -6.20 -10.51 -0.24
N ILE A 94 -6.00 -9.25 -0.68
CA ILE A 94 -6.53 -8.05 -0.02
C ILE A 94 -8.03 -8.17 0.23
N GLU A 95 -8.80 -8.54 -0.81
CA GLU A 95 -10.26 -8.59 -0.76
C GLU A 95 -10.76 -9.56 0.31
N THR A 96 -10.12 -10.73 0.40
CA THR A 96 -10.50 -11.75 1.39
C THR A 96 -10.09 -11.32 2.79
N ALA A 97 -8.87 -10.84 2.97
CA ALA A 97 -8.36 -10.43 4.26
C ALA A 97 -9.18 -9.27 4.85
N LEU A 98 -9.45 -8.23 4.07
CA LEU A 98 -10.19 -7.06 4.55
C LEU A 98 -11.63 -7.39 4.95
N ALA A 99 -12.27 -8.35 4.31
CA ALA A 99 -13.63 -8.76 4.65
C ALA A 99 -13.72 -9.44 6.05
N GLU A 100 -12.64 -10.10 6.47
CA GLU A 100 -12.59 -10.86 7.74
C GLU A 100 -12.13 -10.03 8.95
N ILE A 101 -11.50 -8.87 8.73
CA ILE A 101 -11.01 -8.01 9.80
C ILE A 101 -12.15 -7.22 10.42
N ASP A 102 -12.18 -7.16 11.76
CA ASP A 102 -13.20 -6.45 12.51
C ASP A 102 -13.16 -4.92 12.28
N SER A 103 -14.34 -4.30 12.44
CA SER A 103 -14.47 -2.84 12.38
C SER A 103 -13.68 -2.19 13.52
N LYS A 104 -13.03 -1.05 13.23
CA LYS A 104 -12.30 -0.25 14.22
C LYS A 104 -11.27 -1.05 15.02
N SER A 105 -10.57 -1.99 14.37
CA SER A 105 -9.59 -2.88 15.00
C SER A 105 -8.15 -2.36 14.98
N TYR A 106 -7.82 -1.44 14.05
CA TYR A 106 -6.49 -0.84 13.95
C TYR A 106 -6.55 0.68 14.09
N ASP A 107 -5.54 1.27 14.75
CA ASP A 107 -5.42 2.73 14.86
C ASP A 107 -5.11 3.35 13.51
N PHE A 108 -4.19 2.76 12.79
CA PHE A 108 -3.64 3.27 11.54
C PHE A 108 -3.71 2.21 10.45
N VAL A 109 -4.13 2.60 9.26
CA VAL A 109 -4.24 1.69 8.11
C VAL A 109 -3.52 2.29 6.92
N PHE A 110 -2.59 1.53 6.37
CA PHE A 110 -1.86 1.88 5.15
C PHE A 110 -2.22 0.92 4.02
N CYS A 111 -2.30 1.44 2.81
CA CYS A 111 -2.43 0.65 1.59
C CYS A 111 -1.72 1.39 0.45
N LEU A 112 -0.47 1.02 0.19
CA LEU A 112 0.43 1.78 -0.66
C LEU A 112 0.78 1.00 -1.93
N SER A 113 0.59 1.64 -3.10
CA SER A 113 0.90 1.11 -4.43
C SER A 113 0.38 -0.31 -4.72
N SER A 114 -0.77 -0.65 -4.19
CA SER A 114 -1.31 -2.01 -4.28
C SER A 114 -2.75 -2.05 -4.80
N LEU A 115 -3.55 -1.00 -4.57
CA LEU A 115 -4.93 -0.94 -5.03
C LEU A 115 -5.04 -1.04 -6.57
N LEU A 116 -3.98 -0.70 -7.29
CA LEU A 116 -3.93 -0.92 -8.74
C LEU A 116 -4.07 -2.41 -9.14
N CYS A 117 -3.74 -3.34 -8.25
CA CYS A 117 -3.91 -4.78 -8.48
C CYS A 117 -5.28 -5.32 -8.04
N VAL A 118 -6.16 -4.48 -7.49
CA VAL A 118 -7.48 -4.83 -6.97
C VAL A 118 -8.55 -4.36 -7.94
N GLU A 119 -9.37 -5.25 -8.48
CA GLU A 119 -10.40 -4.88 -9.46
C GLU A 119 -11.49 -4.00 -8.84
N ASP A 120 -12.01 -4.37 -7.68
CA ASP A 120 -12.99 -3.58 -6.91
C ASP A 120 -12.31 -2.79 -5.78
N ALA A 121 -11.51 -1.81 -6.14
CA ALA A 121 -10.87 -0.92 -5.17
C ALA A 121 -11.89 -0.12 -4.33
N ALA A 122 -13.09 0.14 -4.84
CA ALA A 122 -14.12 0.85 -4.09
C ALA A 122 -14.58 0.04 -2.86
N THR A 123 -14.80 -1.26 -3.01
CA THR A 123 -15.12 -2.14 -1.89
C THR A 123 -13.92 -2.28 -0.93
N ALA A 124 -12.70 -2.40 -1.44
CA ALA A 124 -11.51 -2.42 -0.59
C ALA A 124 -11.39 -1.16 0.28
N ILE A 125 -11.59 0.03 -0.30
CA ILE A 125 -11.56 1.32 0.41
C ILE A 125 -12.68 1.40 1.47
N LYS A 126 -13.88 0.89 1.21
CA LYS A 126 -14.93 0.80 2.23
C LYS A 126 -14.50 -0.04 3.43
N HIS A 127 -13.86 -1.19 3.19
CA HIS A 127 -13.31 -2.00 4.27
C HIS A 127 -12.19 -1.30 5.02
N ILE A 128 -11.27 -0.62 4.34
CA ILE A 128 -10.21 0.18 4.94
C ILE A 128 -10.81 1.22 5.89
N ASN A 129 -11.81 1.98 5.43
CA ASN A 129 -12.52 2.97 6.27
C ASN A 129 -13.20 2.33 7.49
N ARG A 130 -13.79 1.16 7.32
CA ARG A 130 -14.43 0.41 8.41
C ARG A 130 -13.43 -0.06 9.46
N ILE A 131 -12.25 -0.49 9.04
CA ILE A 131 -11.22 -1.09 9.90
C ILE A 131 -10.47 -0.04 10.72
N ALA A 132 -10.19 1.13 10.14
CA ALA A 132 -9.40 2.16 10.78
C ALA A 132 -10.14 2.89 11.90
N ARG A 133 -9.44 3.12 13.03
CA ARG A 133 -9.92 3.94 14.15
C ARG A 133 -9.54 5.41 14.02
N LYS A 134 -8.32 5.71 13.58
CA LYS A 134 -7.75 7.06 13.59
C LYS A 134 -7.38 7.55 12.20
N THR A 135 -6.38 6.94 11.58
CA THR A 135 -5.80 7.47 10.36
C THR A 135 -5.72 6.41 9.27
N ILE A 136 -5.96 6.85 8.05
CA ILE A 136 -5.78 6.04 6.83
C ILE A 136 -4.85 6.81 5.90
N ILE A 137 -3.86 6.10 5.35
CA ILE A 137 -3.04 6.59 4.24
C ILE A 137 -3.11 5.58 3.11
N ILE A 138 -3.61 6.02 1.97
CA ILE A 138 -3.67 5.19 0.77
C ILE A 138 -3.00 5.89 -0.40
N SER A 139 -2.47 5.12 -1.33
CA SER A 139 -2.01 5.64 -2.61
C SER A 139 -2.78 5.00 -3.77
N LEU A 140 -3.10 5.83 -4.77
CA LEU A 140 -3.70 5.42 -6.03
C LEU A 140 -2.74 5.78 -7.16
N ASP A 141 -2.24 4.75 -7.82
CA ASP A 141 -1.30 4.93 -8.93
C ASP A 141 -2.07 5.16 -10.24
N GLU A 142 -1.65 6.16 -11.02
CA GLU A 142 -2.17 6.42 -12.35
C GLU A 142 -1.56 5.41 -13.33
N THR A 143 -2.38 4.46 -13.78
CA THR A 143 -1.97 3.44 -14.74
C THR A 143 -2.39 3.82 -16.15
N THR A 144 -1.43 4.11 -17.02
CA THR A 144 -1.71 4.38 -18.44
C THR A 144 -2.09 3.08 -19.17
N GLU A 145 -2.77 3.20 -20.32
CA GLU A 145 -3.09 2.04 -21.17
C GLU A 145 -1.83 1.25 -21.55
N GLU A 146 -0.73 1.94 -21.80
CA GLU A 146 0.56 1.32 -22.12
C GLU A 146 1.11 0.54 -20.92
N TYR A 147 1.04 1.11 -19.71
CA TYR A 147 1.44 0.43 -18.49
C TYR A 147 0.58 -0.82 -18.24
N MET A 148 -0.76 -0.68 -18.29
CA MET A 148 -1.68 -1.79 -18.09
C MET A 148 -1.47 -2.93 -19.08
N LYS A 149 -1.12 -2.60 -20.33
CA LYS A 149 -0.83 -3.59 -21.38
C LYS A 149 0.46 -4.34 -21.14
N ASN A 150 1.50 -3.66 -20.69
CA ASN A 150 2.87 -4.19 -20.63
C ASN A 150 3.23 -4.77 -19.25
N PHE A 151 2.56 -4.35 -18.19
CA PHE A 151 2.81 -4.90 -16.86
C PHE A 151 2.40 -6.37 -16.80
N VAL A 152 3.21 -7.20 -16.15
CA VAL A 152 3.03 -8.66 -16.17
C VAL A 152 1.88 -9.14 -15.28
N VAL A 153 1.49 -8.36 -14.28
CA VAL A 153 0.33 -8.63 -13.41
C VAL A 153 -0.87 -7.84 -13.94
N PRO A 154 -2.12 -8.32 -13.82
CA PRO A 154 -3.31 -7.51 -14.09
C PRO A 154 -3.33 -6.25 -13.21
N VAL A 155 -3.58 -5.09 -13.80
CA VAL A 155 -3.68 -3.81 -13.10
C VAL A 155 -4.83 -2.98 -13.64
N TYR A 156 -5.38 -2.10 -12.79
CA TYR A 156 -6.55 -1.28 -13.03
C TYR A 156 -6.24 0.18 -12.69
N ASP A 157 -6.82 1.13 -13.41
CA ASP A 157 -6.66 2.56 -13.11
C ASP A 157 -7.76 3.05 -12.17
N HIS A 158 -7.37 3.37 -10.95
CA HIS A 158 -8.22 3.95 -9.92
C HIS A 158 -7.83 5.39 -9.56
N SER A 159 -6.87 5.98 -10.27
CA SER A 159 -6.31 7.31 -9.94
C SER A 159 -7.35 8.42 -9.84
N LYS A 160 -8.46 8.30 -10.57
CA LYS A 160 -9.56 9.29 -10.61
C LYS A 160 -10.70 8.99 -9.64
N MET A 161 -10.58 7.92 -8.83
CA MET A 161 -11.62 7.58 -7.87
C MET A 161 -11.81 8.71 -6.85
N ALA A 162 -13.06 9.09 -6.59
CA ALA A 162 -13.38 10.04 -5.53
C ALA A 162 -13.24 9.35 -4.16
N ILE A 163 -12.50 9.96 -3.25
CA ILE A 163 -12.30 9.47 -1.88
C ILE A 163 -12.98 10.43 -0.92
N GLU A 164 -13.98 9.92 -0.21
CA GLU A 164 -14.70 10.70 0.79
C GLU A 164 -13.83 10.99 2.01
N ASN A 165 -14.00 12.19 2.59
CA ASN A 165 -13.31 12.67 3.80
C ASN A 165 -11.78 12.75 3.69
N ALA A 166 -11.22 12.80 2.50
CA ALA A 166 -9.80 13.05 2.33
C ALA A 166 -9.45 14.45 2.88
N MET A 167 -8.50 14.51 3.82
CA MET A 167 -7.97 15.76 4.34
C MET A 167 -6.81 16.28 3.49
N GLU A 168 -5.96 15.39 3.06
CA GLU A 168 -4.91 15.66 2.08
C GLU A 168 -5.12 14.73 0.89
N ASP A 169 -5.08 15.29 -0.31
CA ASP A 169 -5.31 14.57 -1.55
C ASP A 169 -4.52 15.26 -2.67
N TYR A 170 -3.36 14.74 -2.98
CA TYR A 170 -2.46 15.36 -3.95
C TYR A 170 -1.68 14.34 -4.78
N PHE A 171 -1.33 14.71 -6.00
CA PHE A 171 -0.44 13.92 -6.83
C PHE A 171 1.01 14.16 -6.45
N ILE A 172 1.73 13.08 -6.20
CA ILE A 172 3.18 13.09 -6.10
C ILE A 172 3.72 12.87 -7.52
N MET A 173 4.75 13.61 -7.90
CA MET A 173 5.48 13.30 -9.12
C MET A 173 6.04 11.89 -9.03
N GLY A 174 5.56 11.03 -9.92
CA GLY A 174 5.87 9.62 -9.90
C GLY A 174 7.29 9.30 -10.32
N TRP A 175 7.64 8.08 -10.13
CA TRP A 175 8.88 7.48 -10.59
C TRP A 175 8.75 7.03 -12.05
N THR A 176 9.88 7.01 -12.73
CA THR A 176 9.95 6.41 -14.07
C THR A 176 10.32 4.95 -13.95
N SER A 177 9.47 4.05 -14.42
CA SER A 177 9.81 2.63 -14.46
C SER A 177 11.08 2.40 -15.28
N PRO A 178 12.16 1.89 -14.69
CA PRO A 178 13.39 1.62 -15.45
C PRO A 178 13.18 0.60 -16.57
N THR A 179 12.21 -0.31 -16.38
CA THR A 179 11.90 -1.38 -17.33
C THR A 179 11.03 -0.91 -18.48
N LEU A 180 10.11 0.02 -18.24
CA LEU A 180 9.12 0.45 -19.22
C LEU A 180 9.36 1.88 -19.73
N GLY A 181 10.23 2.65 -19.08
CA GLY A 181 10.45 4.06 -19.41
C GLY A 181 9.23 4.97 -19.18
N ILE A 182 8.23 4.48 -18.48
CA ILE A 182 6.95 5.17 -18.25
C ILE A 182 6.98 5.82 -16.86
N THR A 183 6.59 7.10 -16.79
CA THR A 183 6.42 7.80 -15.51
C THR A 183 5.03 7.51 -14.97
N ILE A 184 4.97 6.99 -13.74
CA ILE A 184 3.74 6.73 -13.00
C ILE A 184 3.53 7.87 -12.01
N ARG A 185 2.35 8.45 -12.00
CA ARG A 185 1.94 9.43 -11.00
C ARG A 185 1.16 8.72 -9.91
N THR A 186 1.47 9.04 -8.68
CA THR A 186 0.76 8.49 -7.52
C THR A 186 -0.01 9.59 -6.82
N ARG A 187 -1.29 9.36 -6.58
CA ARG A 187 -2.15 10.20 -5.78
C ARG A 187 -2.09 9.69 -4.35
N MET A 188 -1.62 10.52 -3.42
CA MET A 188 -1.53 10.19 -2.00
C MET A 188 -2.72 10.80 -1.25
N ILE A 189 -3.38 10.00 -0.42
CA ILE A 189 -4.61 10.38 0.27
C ILE A 189 -4.44 10.09 1.76
N TYR A 190 -4.63 11.13 2.57
CA TYR A 190 -4.66 11.06 4.02
C TYR A 190 -6.09 11.31 4.52
N ILE A 191 -6.56 10.45 5.39
CA ILE A 191 -7.88 10.55 6.01
C ILE A 191 -7.72 10.43 7.53
N GLU A 192 -8.27 11.40 8.27
CA GLU A 192 -8.42 11.30 9.71
C GLU A 192 -9.86 10.91 10.05
N GLN A 193 -10.00 9.82 10.80
CA GLN A 193 -11.31 9.33 11.23
C GLN A 193 -11.88 10.25 12.32
N LYS A 194 -13.11 10.67 12.17
CA LYS A 194 -13.80 11.43 13.22
C LYS A 194 -13.95 10.55 14.45
N SER A 195 -13.59 11.09 15.62
CA SER A 195 -13.91 10.47 16.90
C SER A 195 -15.42 10.30 16.97
N SER A 196 -15.89 9.07 17.22
CA SER A 196 -17.29 8.88 17.62
C SER A 196 -17.45 9.53 18.98
N GLU A 197 -18.19 10.61 19.05
CA GLU A 197 -18.67 11.19 20.31
C GLU A 197 -19.55 10.19 21.06
#